data_a56c33d3600706b2b6fbc6d827650f53
#
_entry.id   a56c33d3600706b2b6fbc6d827650f53
#
_cell.length_a   1.000
_cell.length_b   1.000
_cell.length_c   1.000
_cell.angle_alpha   90.00
_cell.angle_beta   90.00
_cell.angle_gamma   90.00
#
_symmetry.space_group_name_H-M   'P 1'
#
loop_
_entity.id
_entity.type
_entity.pdbx_description
1 polymer ?
#
loop_
_entity_poly.entity_id
_entity_poly.type
_entity_poly.pdbx_seq_one_letter_code
_entity_poly.pdbx_strand_id
1 'polypeptide(L)'
;DAIEAVFGVTPGERRNHTKGTCALGEFVGTQEAARYSRSALFSGDPVPVIARFSLSGGNPNAPDTARSARGMALEFKLPDGSVHHMTMLNAPMFGAAQPRTFLDLMVALKPDPATGKPDPDKVKAFRETHPDARALAEFVATHNPPVSFANSAYFGIHTFRFVDGSDRVTPVRWQFSPQDGEKRLGDDELKTAGPNFLEPALIERTASGPVRWDMLVSIGQPGDPENDPTVLWPADRETFKAGTLSITAAKPQKGAECEPINFDPLVMADGIAPTDDPILQFRSPAYAVSFSRRLGDK
;
A
#
# COMPACT_ATOMS: atom_id res chain seq x y z
N ASP A 1 19.58 -5.04 -2.10
CA ASP A 1 20.70 -4.89 -1.15
C ASP A 1 20.46 -3.73 -0.15
N ALA A 2 20.04 -2.51 -0.60
CA ALA A 2 19.89 -1.37 0.31
C ALA A 2 18.80 -1.60 1.38
N ILE A 3 17.65 -2.16 1.02
CA ILE A 3 16.57 -2.52 1.97
C ILE A 3 17.09 -3.56 2.99
N GLU A 4 17.79 -4.58 2.52
CA GLU A 4 18.38 -5.61 3.39
C GLU A 4 19.45 -5.05 4.31
N ALA A 5 20.22 -4.05 3.85
CA ALA A 5 21.20 -3.37 4.68
C ALA A 5 20.59 -2.53 5.81
N VAL A 6 19.33 -2.07 5.65
CA VAL A 6 18.60 -1.33 6.69
C VAL A 6 17.90 -2.27 7.66
N PHE A 7 17.21 -3.29 7.17
CA PHE A 7 16.28 -4.08 7.96
C PHE A 7 16.80 -5.49 8.30
N GLY A 8 17.92 -5.89 7.74
CA GLY A 8 18.38 -7.26 7.79
C GLY A 8 17.62 -8.19 6.85
N VAL A 9 17.89 -9.48 6.96
CA VAL A 9 17.22 -10.55 6.20
C VAL A 9 16.62 -11.55 7.17
N THR A 10 15.33 -11.81 7.04
CA THR A 10 14.67 -12.94 7.67
C THR A 10 14.46 -14.00 6.57
N PRO A 11 15.11 -15.18 6.66
CA PRO A 11 15.02 -16.20 5.62
C PRO A 11 13.57 -16.60 5.31
N GLY A 12 13.24 -16.72 4.02
CA GLY A 12 11.90 -17.08 3.56
C GLY A 12 10.86 -15.95 3.63
N GLU A 13 11.20 -14.81 4.21
CA GLU A 13 10.27 -13.68 4.40
C GLU A 13 10.49 -12.57 3.34
N ARG A 14 9.48 -11.70 3.19
CA ARG A 14 9.58 -10.50 2.36
C ARG A 14 10.65 -9.54 2.87
N ARG A 15 11.36 -8.89 1.97
CA ARG A 15 12.42 -7.91 2.31
C ARG A 15 11.89 -6.58 2.82
N ASN A 16 10.62 -6.28 2.50
CA ASN A 16 9.88 -5.12 3.00
C ASN A 16 8.44 -5.54 3.27
N HIS A 17 7.73 -4.80 4.12
CA HIS A 17 6.40 -5.19 4.57
C HIS A 17 6.35 -6.62 5.13
N THR A 18 7.36 -7.01 5.91
CA THR A 18 7.56 -8.39 6.37
C THR A 18 6.47 -8.82 7.34
N LYS A 19 6.16 -8.00 8.35
CA LYS A 19 5.06 -8.25 9.28
C LYS A 19 3.71 -7.95 8.62
N GLY A 20 2.81 -8.94 8.56
CA GLY A 20 1.50 -8.76 7.93
C GLY A 20 0.48 -9.83 8.30
N THR A 21 -0.75 -9.58 7.89
CA THR A 21 -1.94 -10.37 8.14
C THR A 21 -2.65 -10.64 6.83
N CYS A 22 -3.02 -11.88 6.55
CA CYS A 22 -3.85 -12.26 5.40
C CYS A 22 -5.33 -11.99 5.66
N ALA A 23 -6.04 -11.70 4.58
CA ALA A 23 -7.50 -11.60 4.63
C ALA A 23 -8.12 -12.05 3.31
N LEU A 24 -9.38 -12.45 3.37
CA LEU A 24 -10.17 -12.88 2.23
C LEU A 24 -11.44 -12.04 2.15
N GLY A 25 -11.89 -11.82 0.94
CA GLY A 25 -13.11 -11.06 0.70
C GLY A 25 -13.49 -11.00 -0.76
N GLU A 26 -14.25 -9.99 -1.09
CA GLU A 26 -14.72 -9.72 -2.43
C GLU A 26 -14.75 -8.22 -2.71
N PHE A 27 -14.74 -7.87 -3.98
CA PHE A 27 -14.93 -6.51 -4.45
C PHE A 27 -16.10 -6.47 -5.42
N VAL A 28 -16.95 -5.45 -5.26
CA VAL A 28 -18.06 -5.18 -6.19
C VAL A 28 -17.88 -3.80 -6.77
N GLY A 29 -17.61 -3.74 -8.08
CA GLY A 29 -17.47 -2.49 -8.82
C GLY A 29 -18.82 -1.82 -9.07
N THR A 30 -18.79 -0.54 -9.50
CA THR A 30 -19.98 0.22 -9.84
C THR A 30 -20.10 0.46 -11.35
N GLN A 31 -21.32 0.65 -11.82
CA GLN A 31 -21.58 1.05 -13.21
C GLN A 31 -20.94 2.40 -13.56
N GLU A 32 -20.74 3.27 -12.58
CA GLU A 32 -20.05 4.54 -12.79
C GLU A 32 -18.59 4.32 -13.16
N ALA A 33 -17.89 3.42 -12.47
CA ALA A 33 -16.51 3.05 -12.79
C ALA A 33 -16.41 2.38 -14.18
N ALA A 34 -17.39 1.56 -14.57
CA ALA A 34 -17.45 0.94 -15.90
C ALA A 34 -17.56 1.96 -17.05
N ARG A 35 -17.95 3.20 -16.79
CA ARG A 35 -17.93 4.28 -17.79
C ARG A 35 -16.53 4.78 -18.11
N TYR A 36 -15.59 4.62 -17.17
CA TYR A 36 -14.21 5.07 -17.30
C TYR A 36 -13.23 3.94 -17.60
N SER A 37 -13.58 2.71 -17.22
CA SER A 37 -12.70 1.55 -17.41
C SER A 37 -13.50 0.34 -17.91
N ARG A 38 -13.03 -0.28 -18.98
CA ARG A 38 -13.59 -1.55 -19.48
C ARG A 38 -13.19 -2.77 -18.65
N SER A 39 -12.47 -2.58 -17.55
CA SER A 39 -12.01 -3.68 -16.72
C SER A 39 -13.18 -4.49 -16.15
N ALA A 40 -13.06 -5.81 -16.21
CA ALA A 40 -14.01 -6.73 -15.58
C ALA A 40 -14.11 -6.53 -14.05
N LEU A 41 -13.14 -5.86 -13.44
CA LEU A 41 -13.20 -5.44 -12.04
C LEU A 41 -14.43 -4.57 -11.73
N PHE A 42 -14.96 -3.85 -12.72
CA PHE A 42 -16.09 -2.94 -12.58
C PHE A 42 -17.38 -3.47 -13.24
N SER A 43 -17.47 -4.78 -13.47
CA SER A 43 -18.68 -5.40 -14.05
C SER A 43 -19.95 -5.26 -13.19
N GLY A 44 -19.78 -5.06 -11.88
CA GLY A 44 -20.87 -5.10 -10.92
C GLY A 44 -21.07 -6.47 -10.25
N ASP A 45 -20.42 -7.50 -10.78
CA ASP A 45 -20.41 -8.82 -10.16
C ASP A 45 -19.36 -8.90 -9.04
N PRO A 46 -19.55 -9.72 -8.01
CA PRO A 46 -18.55 -9.93 -6.98
C PRO A 46 -17.27 -10.56 -7.54
N VAL A 47 -16.13 -9.91 -7.33
CA VAL A 47 -14.80 -10.40 -7.69
C VAL A 47 -14.08 -10.87 -6.43
N PRO A 48 -13.65 -12.16 -6.32
CA PRO A 48 -12.92 -12.64 -5.17
C PRO A 48 -11.61 -11.91 -4.95
N VAL A 49 -11.29 -11.60 -3.68
CA VAL A 49 -10.09 -10.86 -3.29
C VAL A 49 -9.30 -11.64 -2.25
N ILE A 50 -7.98 -11.75 -2.49
CA ILE A 50 -7.00 -12.06 -1.45
C ILE A 50 -6.31 -10.77 -1.04
N ALA A 51 -6.41 -10.42 0.23
CA ALA A 51 -5.82 -9.21 0.77
C ALA A 51 -4.65 -9.52 1.71
N ARG A 52 -3.72 -8.58 1.80
CA ARG A 52 -2.67 -8.61 2.80
C ARG A 52 -2.49 -7.22 3.41
N PHE A 53 -2.69 -7.11 4.71
CA PHE A 53 -2.35 -5.93 5.50
C PHE A 53 -0.95 -6.07 6.09
N SER A 54 -0.20 -4.96 6.26
CA SER A 54 1.19 -5.04 6.70
C SER A 54 1.72 -3.73 7.30
N LEU A 55 2.82 -3.83 8.05
CA LEU A 55 3.64 -2.69 8.41
C LEU A 55 4.73 -2.50 7.36
N SER A 56 5.08 -1.25 7.04
CA SER A 56 6.27 -0.98 6.23
C SER A 56 7.55 -1.31 7.02
N GLY A 57 8.58 -1.72 6.29
CA GLY A 57 9.86 -2.18 6.85
C GLY A 57 10.04 -3.69 6.78
N GLY A 58 11.28 -4.13 6.96
CA GLY A 58 11.70 -5.53 6.85
C GLY A 58 11.79 -6.27 8.19
N ASN A 59 11.47 -5.63 9.31
CA ASN A 59 11.51 -6.27 10.62
C ASN A 59 10.18 -7.02 10.92
N PRO A 60 10.17 -8.36 10.99
CA PRO A 60 8.97 -9.14 11.29
C PRO A 60 8.43 -8.91 12.72
N ASN A 61 9.27 -8.39 13.62
CA ASN A 61 8.95 -8.12 15.01
C ASN A 61 8.70 -6.61 15.27
N ALA A 62 8.52 -5.81 14.22
CA ALA A 62 8.23 -4.39 14.40
C ALA A 62 6.98 -4.19 15.25
N PRO A 63 7.00 -3.32 16.26
CA PRO A 63 5.81 -3.07 17.08
C PRO A 63 4.75 -2.33 16.28
N ASP A 64 3.49 -2.70 16.46
CA ASP A 64 2.34 -2.04 15.81
C ASP A 64 2.19 -0.57 16.23
N THR A 65 2.80 -0.19 17.35
CA THR A 65 2.88 1.20 17.83
C THR A 65 3.90 2.04 17.09
N ALA A 66 4.74 1.44 16.22
CA ALA A 66 5.72 2.20 15.42
C ALA A 66 5.03 3.21 14.52
N ARG A 67 5.55 4.43 14.46
CA ARG A 67 5.13 5.47 13.51
C ARG A 67 5.74 5.18 12.13
N SER A 68 5.13 4.25 11.41
CA SER A 68 5.49 3.85 10.06
C SER A 68 4.23 3.69 9.21
N ALA A 69 4.35 3.69 7.90
CA ALA A 69 3.21 3.45 7.02
C ALA A 69 2.68 2.02 7.16
N ARG A 70 1.37 1.84 6.95
CA ARG A 70 0.71 0.54 6.83
C ARG A 70 0.35 0.31 5.37
N GLY A 71 0.46 -0.93 4.94
CA GLY A 71 0.12 -1.33 3.59
C GLY A 71 -1.16 -2.15 3.53
N MET A 72 -1.91 -1.98 2.45
CA MET A 72 -2.94 -2.91 2.00
C MET A 72 -2.60 -3.33 0.58
N ALA A 73 -2.44 -4.62 0.37
CA ALA A 73 -2.23 -5.22 -0.94
C ALA A 73 -3.41 -6.14 -1.26
N LEU A 74 -3.93 -6.05 -2.48
CA LEU A 74 -5.09 -6.79 -2.97
C LEU A 74 -4.73 -7.55 -4.24
N GLU A 75 -5.13 -8.80 -4.33
CA GLU A 75 -5.20 -9.59 -5.56
C GLU A 75 -6.66 -9.84 -5.88
N PHE A 76 -7.13 -9.34 -7.01
CA PHE A 76 -8.47 -9.57 -7.54
C PHE A 76 -8.40 -10.73 -8.55
N LYS A 77 -9.26 -11.73 -8.39
CA LYS A 77 -9.35 -12.89 -9.29
C LYS A 77 -10.49 -12.66 -10.29
N LEU A 78 -10.12 -12.27 -11.50
CA LEU A 78 -11.10 -11.89 -12.52
C LEU A 78 -11.78 -13.12 -13.17
N PRO A 79 -12.98 -12.95 -13.75
CA PRO A 79 -13.75 -14.06 -14.31
C PRO A 79 -13.07 -14.80 -15.47
N ASP A 80 -12.17 -14.14 -16.21
CA ASP A 80 -11.38 -14.71 -17.31
C ASP A 80 -10.13 -15.49 -16.83
N GLY A 81 -9.93 -15.59 -15.52
CA GLY A 81 -8.77 -16.24 -14.89
C GLY A 81 -7.54 -15.34 -14.78
N SER A 82 -7.58 -14.12 -15.29
CA SER A 82 -6.53 -13.13 -15.04
C SER A 82 -6.60 -12.59 -13.60
N VAL A 83 -5.55 -11.90 -13.19
CA VAL A 83 -5.49 -11.24 -11.88
C VAL A 83 -5.14 -9.76 -12.04
N HIS A 84 -5.62 -8.97 -11.08
CA HIS A 84 -5.25 -7.56 -10.94
C HIS A 84 -4.71 -7.32 -9.53
N HIS A 85 -3.62 -6.56 -9.42
CA HIS A 85 -3.07 -6.21 -8.10
C HIS A 85 -3.21 -4.72 -7.82
N MET A 86 -3.57 -4.39 -6.57
CA MET A 86 -3.45 -3.04 -6.02
C MET A 86 -2.58 -3.09 -4.78
N THR A 87 -1.58 -2.22 -4.70
CA THR A 87 -0.71 -2.08 -3.52
C THR A 87 -0.73 -0.64 -3.04
N MET A 88 -1.10 -0.45 -1.80
CA MET A 88 -1.47 0.83 -1.24
C MET A 88 -0.81 1.08 0.11
N LEU A 89 -0.71 2.35 0.48
CA LEU A 89 -0.27 2.79 1.81
C LEU A 89 -1.38 3.58 2.50
N ASN A 90 -1.34 3.62 3.83
CA ASN A 90 -2.23 4.47 4.62
C ASN A 90 -1.74 5.93 4.72
N ALA A 91 -0.94 6.35 3.76
CA ALA A 91 -0.51 7.72 3.54
C ALA A 91 -0.78 8.08 2.07
N PRO A 92 -1.26 9.30 1.77
CA PRO A 92 -1.68 9.65 0.42
C PRO A 92 -0.53 9.99 -0.52
N MET A 93 0.72 9.93 -0.06
CA MET A 93 1.93 10.19 -0.86
C MET A 93 3.02 9.15 -0.57
N PHE A 94 3.96 9.05 -1.49
CA PHE A 94 5.20 8.28 -1.31
C PHE A 94 6.35 9.15 -0.82
N GLY A 95 7.42 8.53 -0.32
CA GLY A 95 8.58 9.23 0.25
C GLY A 95 9.75 9.41 -0.73
N ALA A 96 9.50 9.32 -2.04
CA ALA A 96 10.50 9.56 -3.08
C ALA A 96 9.81 9.76 -4.43
N ALA A 97 10.26 10.76 -5.19
CA ALA A 97 9.84 10.97 -6.58
C ALA A 97 10.65 10.13 -7.57
N GLN A 98 11.85 9.70 -7.17
CA GLN A 98 12.77 8.94 -8.02
C GLN A 98 13.33 7.71 -7.30
N PRO A 99 13.62 6.60 -8.00
CA PRO A 99 14.27 5.43 -7.40
C PRO A 99 15.61 5.75 -6.73
N ARG A 100 16.32 6.76 -7.24
CA ARG A 100 17.57 7.22 -6.65
C ARG A 100 17.35 7.84 -5.27
N THR A 101 16.34 8.72 -5.12
CA THR A 101 15.95 9.29 -3.82
C THR A 101 15.62 8.19 -2.80
N PHE A 102 14.87 7.16 -3.24
CA PHE A 102 14.57 6.02 -2.36
C PHE A 102 15.83 5.24 -1.94
N LEU A 103 16.78 5.04 -2.86
CA LEU A 103 18.06 4.42 -2.54
C LEU A 103 18.86 5.26 -1.53
N ASP A 104 18.96 6.58 -1.75
CA ASP A 104 19.69 7.49 -0.88
C ASP A 104 19.04 7.56 0.53
N LEU A 105 17.69 7.46 0.62
CA LEU A 105 16.99 7.28 1.90
C LEU A 105 17.43 5.98 2.60
N MET A 106 17.49 4.85 1.90
CA MET A 106 17.93 3.58 2.49
C MET A 106 19.38 3.66 2.96
N VAL A 107 20.25 4.33 2.20
CA VAL A 107 21.65 4.55 2.60
C VAL A 107 21.72 5.42 3.88
N ALA A 108 20.93 6.47 3.98
CA ALA A 108 20.88 7.33 5.17
C ALA A 108 20.32 6.61 6.41
N LEU A 109 19.36 5.70 6.21
CA LEU A 109 18.73 4.93 7.29
C LEU A 109 19.50 3.67 7.68
N LYS A 110 20.61 3.33 6.99
CA LYS A 110 21.41 2.16 7.33
C LYS A 110 21.95 2.29 8.76
N PRO A 111 21.69 1.30 9.64
CA PRO A 111 22.18 1.33 11.01
C PRO A 111 23.70 1.37 11.07
N ASP A 112 24.25 2.21 11.93
CA ASP A 112 25.64 2.20 12.30
C ASP A 112 25.93 0.88 13.10
N PRO A 113 26.96 0.10 12.75
CA PRO A 113 27.27 -1.15 13.44
C PRO A 113 27.56 -1.00 14.92
N ALA A 114 28.06 0.16 15.37
CA ALA A 114 28.40 0.40 16.77
C ALA A 114 27.18 0.73 17.63
N THR A 115 26.17 1.38 17.05
CA THR A 115 24.98 1.87 17.80
C THR A 115 23.70 1.09 17.48
N GLY A 116 23.66 0.37 16.36
CA GLY A 116 22.46 -0.28 15.84
C GLY A 116 21.37 0.71 15.39
N LYS A 117 21.69 2.00 15.26
CA LYS A 117 20.75 3.08 14.88
C LYS A 117 21.28 3.83 13.67
N PRO A 118 20.39 4.44 12.85
CA PRO A 118 20.83 5.36 11.81
C PRO A 118 21.64 6.53 12.37
N ASP A 119 22.66 6.94 11.63
CA ASP A 119 23.46 8.12 11.91
C ASP A 119 22.58 9.39 11.73
N PRO A 120 22.34 10.17 12.79
CA PRO A 120 21.46 11.33 12.70
C PRO A 120 21.95 12.40 11.75
N ASP A 121 23.26 12.56 11.56
CA ASP A 121 23.83 13.55 10.64
C ASP A 121 23.60 13.14 9.19
N LYS A 122 23.69 11.86 8.85
CA LYS A 122 23.34 11.34 7.51
C LYS A 122 21.86 11.50 7.21
N VAL A 123 20.99 11.21 8.18
CA VAL A 123 19.54 11.41 8.04
C VAL A 123 19.19 12.87 7.85
N LYS A 124 19.86 13.77 8.60
CA LYS A 124 19.69 15.22 8.46
C LYS A 124 20.14 15.69 7.07
N ALA A 125 21.34 15.33 6.63
CA ALA A 125 21.87 15.69 5.31
C ALA A 125 20.96 15.19 4.17
N PHE A 126 20.43 13.96 4.27
CA PHE A 126 19.43 13.44 3.34
C PHE A 126 18.20 14.35 3.27
N ARG A 127 17.61 14.70 4.42
CA ARG A 127 16.41 15.56 4.47
C ARG A 127 16.62 16.95 3.90
N GLU A 128 17.82 17.50 4.03
CA GLU A 128 18.18 18.80 3.49
C GLU A 128 18.28 18.77 1.96
N THR A 129 18.77 17.69 1.39
CA THR A 129 19.02 17.53 -0.06
C THR A 129 17.86 16.89 -0.85
N HIS A 130 16.88 16.27 -0.16
CA HIS A 130 15.76 15.57 -0.80
C HIS A 130 14.41 16.12 -0.31
N PRO A 131 13.95 17.26 -0.84
CA PRO A 131 12.69 17.88 -0.42
C PRO A 131 11.45 17.00 -0.74
N ASP A 132 11.53 16.18 -1.77
CA ASP A 132 10.49 15.21 -2.18
C ASP A 132 10.21 14.13 -1.11
N ALA A 133 11.16 13.85 -0.22
CA ALA A 133 10.98 12.88 0.85
C ALA A 133 10.34 13.44 2.13
N ARG A 134 10.10 14.75 2.21
CA ARG A 134 9.66 15.42 3.46
C ARG A 134 8.21 15.13 3.80
N ALA A 135 7.32 15.19 2.81
CA ALA A 135 5.87 15.10 3.03
C ALA A 135 5.45 13.79 3.74
N LEU A 136 5.96 12.65 3.28
CA LEU A 136 5.68 11.37 3.93
C LEU A 136 6.29 11.30 5.35
N ALA A 137 7.52 11.81 5.54
CA ALA A 137 8.17 11.81 6.85
C ALA A 137 7.38 12.64 7.88
N GLU A 138 6.89 13.82 7.49
CA GLU A 138 6.04 14.67 8.33
C GLU A 138 4.68 14.01 8.61
N PHE A 139 4.05 13.43 7.58
CA PHE A 139 2.79 12.71 7.74
C PHE A 139 2.93 11.60 8.78
N VAL A 140 3.94 10.75 8.66
CA VAL A 140 4.17 9.63 9.59
C VAL A 140 4.53 10.13 11.00
N ALA A 141 5.29 11.23 11.11
CA ALA A 141 5.66 11.81 12.41
C ALA A 141 4.46 12.38 13.18
N THR A 142 3.47 12.93 12.46
CA THR A 142 2.31 13.63 13.04
C THR A 142 1.06 12.74 13.20
N HIS A 143 1.06 11.54 12.60
CA HIS A 143 -0.08 10.64 12.62
C HIS A 143 0.21 9.38 13.43
N ASN A 144 -0.50 9.20 14.53
CA ASN A 144 -0.43 7.97 15.30
C ASN A 144 -0.93 6.76 14.51
N PRO A 145 -0.50 5.54 14.84
CA PRO A 145 -1.02 4.30 14.27
C PRO A 145 -2.54 4.19 14.34
N PRO A 146 -3.20 3.53 13.38
CA PRO A 146 -4.62 3.24 13.48
C PRO A 146 -4.89 2.24 14.60
N VAL A 147 -6.08 2.29 15.18
CA VAL A 147 -6.52 1.32 16.21
C VAL A 147 -6.69 -0.09 15.65
N SER A 148 -6.94 -0.22 14.35
CA SER A 148 -7.02 -1.46 13.57
C SER A 148 -6.72 -1.17 12.11
N PHE A 149 -6.29 -2.17 11.35
CA PHE A 149 -6.24 -2.07 9.88
C PHE A 149 -7.60 -1.70 9.28
N ALA A 150 -8.72 -2.12 9.92
CA ALA A 150 -10.08 -1.80 9.52
C ALA A 150 -10.42 -0.30 9.61
N ASN A 151 -9.72 0.45 10.44
CA ASN A 151 -9.96 1.87 10.69
C ASN A 151 -8.93 2.78 9.99
N SER A 152 -8.44 2.37 8.85
CA SER A 152 -7.47 3.12 8.07
C SER A 152 -7.92 3.28 6.62
N ALA A 153 -7.75 4.48 6.07
CA ALA A 153 -7.77 4.68 4.64
C ALA A 153 -6.47 4.17 4.00
N TYR A 154 -6.55 3.73 2.73
CA TYR A 154 -5.42 3.28 1.95
C TYR A 154 -5.42 3.92 0.58
N PHE A 155 -4.26 4.39 0.12
CA PHE A 155 -4.10 5.19 -1.08
C PHE A 155 -3.21 4.48 -2.10
N GLY A 156 -3.61 4.54 -3.37
CA GLY A 156 -2.83 3.98 -4.47
C GLY A 156 -1.50 4.67 -4.71
N ILE A 157 -1.29 5.85 -4.14
CA ILE A 157 -0.11 6.76 -4.20
C ILE A 157 0.35 7.17 -5.60
N HIS A 158 0.20 6.30 -6.59
CA HIS A 158 0.52 6.58 -7.99
C HIS A 158 -0.70 7.08 -8.76
N THR A 159 -0.44 7.71 -9.89
CA THR A 159 -1.47 7.91 -10.91
C THR A 159 -1.51 6.69 -11.82
N PHE A 160 -2.70 6.26 -12.16
CA PHE A 160 -2.99 5.20 -13.13
C PHE A 160 -3.86 5.76 -14.24
N ARG A 161 -4.09 4.96 -15.27
CA ARG A 161 -4.95 5.31 -16.39
C ARG A 161 -6.08 4.31 -16.48
N PHE A 162 -7.31 4.80 -16.42
CA PHE A 162 -8.47 4.00 -16.82
C PHE A 162 -8.66 4.11 -18.33
N VAL A 163 -8.97 2.99 -18.97
CA VAL A 163 -9.21 2.89 -20.42
C VAL A 163 -10.61 2.35 -20.62
N ASP A 164 -11.50 3.14 -21.21
CA ASP A 164 -12.88 2.76 -21.45
C ASP A 164 -13.05 1.87 -22.69
N GLY A 165 -14.30 1.47 -22.97
CA GLY A 165 -14.64 0.63 -24.13
C GLY A 165 -14.40 1.27 -25.50
N SER A 166 -14.11 2.58 -25.54
CA SER A 166 -13.77 3.35 -26.75
C SER A 166 -12.28 3.71 -26.82
N ASP A 167 -11.45 3.09 -25.97
CA ASP A 167 -10.02 3.37 -25.82
C ASP A 167 -9.70 4.80 -25.34
N ARG A 168 -10.68 5.51 -24.78
CA ARG A 168 -10.42 6.79 -24.14
C ARG A 168 -9.70 6.56 -22.81
N VAL A 169 -8.62 7.32 -22.60
CA VAL A 169 -7.76 7.24 -21.43
C VAL A 169 -8.11 8.36 -20.46
N THR A 170 -8.31 8.01 -19.19
CA THR A 170 -8.56 8.95 -18.10
C THR A 170 -7.53 8.73 -17.00
N PRO A 171 -6.70 9.74 -16.63
CA PRO A 171 -5.80 9.63 -15.50
C PRO A 171 -6.59 9.63 -14.19
N VAL A 172 -6.25 8.72 -13.29
CA VAL A 172 -6.97 8.51 -12.03
C VAL A 172 -6.02 8.26 -10.87
N ARG A 173 -6.45 8.65 -9.68
CA ARG A 173 -5.91 8.15 -8.41
C ARG A 173 -7.03 7.54 -7.60
N TRP A 174 -6.73 6.51 -6.81
CA TRP A 174 -7.74 5.87 -5.96
C TRP A 174 -7.31 5.80 -4.51
N GLN A 175 -8.32 5.75 -3.67
CA GLN A 175 -8.20 5.43 -2.26
C GLN A 175 -9.32 4.48 -1.83
N PHE A 176 -9.05 3.71 -0.80
CA PHE A 176 -10.05 2.91 -0.09
C PHE A 176 -10.36 3.56 1.24
N SER A 177 -11.58 4.07 1.38
CA SER A 177 -12.07 4.76 2.58
C SER A 177 -12.84 3.78 3.46
N PRO A 178 -12.47 3.59 4.75
CA PRO A 178 -13.13 2.62 5.61
C PRO A 178 -14.54 3.06 5.98
N GLN A 179 -15.54 2.18 5.81
CA GLN A 179 -16.92 2.47 6.22
C GLN A 179 -17.07 2.55 7.75
N ASP A 180 -16.20 1.87 8.51
CA ASP A 180 -16.13 1.98 9.98
C ASP A 180 -15.49 3.29 10.45
N GLY A 181 -15.05 4.15 9.51
CA GLY A 181 -14.37 5.40 9.76
C GLY A 181 -12.90 5.25 10.16
N GLU A 182 -12.13 6.30 9.93
CA GLU A 182 -10.73 6.34 10.37
C GLU A 182 -10.66 6.59 11.88
N LYS A 183 -9.85 5.78 12.57
CA LYS A 183 -9.54 5.95 14.00
C LYS A 183 -8.07 5.68 14.25
N ARG A 184 -7.43 6.56 15.00
CA ARG A 184 -6.03 6.46 15.40
C ARG A 184 -5.93 6.37 16.91
N LEU A 185 -4.87 5.71 17.39
CA LEU A 185 -4.57 5.70 18.82
C LEU A 185 -4.32 7.13 19.32
N GLY A 186 -4.90 7.48 20.44
CA GLY A 186 -4.51 8.67 21.20
C GLY A 186 -3.09 8.51 21.76
N ASP A 187 -2.46 9.63 22.17
CA ASP A 187 -1.09 9.58 22.71
C ASP A 187 -0.96 8.72 23.98
N ASP A 188 -1.98 8.67 24.82
CA ASP A 188 -1.98 7.83 26.01
C ASP A 188 -2.25 6.35 25.68
N GLU A 189 -3.14 6.08 24.72
CA GLU A 189 -3.35 4.73 24.19
C GLU A 189 -2.08 4.18 23.54
N LEU A 190 -1.35 5.02 22.81
CA LEU A 190 -0.09 4.64 22.18
C LEU A 190 0.99 4.20 23.16
N LYS A 191 1.02 4.80 24.38
CA LYS A 191 1.98 4.45 25.44
C LYS A 191 1.68 3.10 26.08
N THR A 192 0.40 2.70 26.07
CA THR A 192 -0.08 1.48 26.75
C THR A 192 -0.41 0.33 25.81
N ALA A 193 -0.53 0.61 24.49
CA ALA A 193 -0.82 -0.40 23.49
C ALA A 193 0.30 -1.45 23.41
N GLY A 194 -0.08 -2.70 23.34
CA GLY A 194 0.84 -3.81 23.12
C GLY A 194 1.54 -3.75 21.74
N PRO A 195 2.64 -4.48 21.57
CA PRO A 195 3.40 -4.44 20.33
C PRO A 195 2.72 -5.17 19.14
N ASN A 196 1.66 -5.93 19.38
CA ASN A 196 1.01 -6.80 18.37
C ASN A 196 -0.52 -6.74 18.51
N PHE A 197 -1.15 -5.61 18.20
CA PHE A 197 -2.60 -5.44 18.36
C PHE A 197 -3.36 -5.41 17.03
N LEU A 198 -2.70 -5.06 15.90
CA LEU A 198 -3.38 -4.85 14.63
C LEU A 198 -3.95 -6.15 14.03
N GLU A 199 -3.19 -7.26 14.09
CA GLU A 199 -3.65 -8.56 13.59
C GLU A 199 -4.83 -9.09 14.40
N PRO A 200 -4.77 -9.22 15.74
CA PRO A 200 -5.92 -9.67 16.52
C PRO A 200 -7.15 -8.78 16.34
N ALA A 201 -6.96 -7.45 16.29
CA ALA A 201 -8.08 -6.52 16.11
C ALA A 201 -8.78 -6.71 14.76
N LEU A 202 -8.04 -6.99 13.68
CA LEU A 202 -8.64 -7.27 12.38
C LEU A 202 -9.36 -8.63 12.36
N ILE A 203 -8.76 -9.67 12.97
CA ILE A 203 -9.35 -11.00 13.07
C ILE A 203 -10.68 -10.94 13.85
N GLU A 204 -10.68 -10.30 15.01
CA GLU A 204 -11.87 -10.13 15.84
C GLU A 204 -12.95 -9.30 15.12
N ARG A 205 -12.55 -8.22 14.46
CA ARG A 205 -13.49 -7.36 13.72
C ARG A 205 -14.16 -8.13 12.56
N THR A 206 -13.40 -8.94 11.81
CA THR A 206 -13.96 -9.74 10.71
C THR A 206 -14.85 -10.89 11.22
N ALA A 207 -14.58 -11.45 12.40
CA ALA A 207 -15.45 -12.46 13.03
C ALA A 207 -16.82 -11.87 13.43
N SER A 208 -16.89 -10.56 13.66
CA SER A 208 -18.15 -9.87 13.99
C SER A 208 -18.95 -9.42 12.75
N GLY A 209 -18.44 -9.67 11.56
CA GLY A 209 -19.06 -9.33 10.28
C GLY A 209 -18.09 -8.67 9.29
N PRO A 210 -18.48 -8.50 8.03
CA PRO A 210 -17.59 -7.94 7.01
C PRO A 210 -17.10 -6.55 7.34
N VAL A 211 -15.80 -6.33 7.11
CA VAL A 211 -15.18 -4.99 7.13
C VAL A 211 -15.20 -4.43 5.72
N ARG A 212 -15.64 -3.18 5.56
CA ARG A 212 -15.83 -2.60 4.23
C ARG A 212 -15.06 -1.31 4.03
N TRP A 213 -14.59 -1.15 2.79
CA TRP A 213 -14.03 0.10 2.28
C TRP A 213 -14.72 0.48 0.98
N ASP A 214 -15.02 1.75 0.82
CA ASP A 214 -15.42 2.32 -0.45
C ASP A 214 -14.17 2.69 -1.26
N MET A 215 -14.05 2.16 -2.47
CA MET A 215 -13.05 2.60 -3.43
C MET A 215 -13.52 3.92 -4.03
N LEU A 216 -12.82 4.99 -3.71
CA LEU A 216 -13.03 6.32 -4.26
C LEU A 216 -11.97 6.59 -5.33
N VAL A 217 -12.41 7.03 -6.50
CA VAL A 217 -11.53 7.36 -7.64
C VAL A 217 -11.65 8.83 -7.94
N SER A 218 -10.51 9.52 -7.92
CA SER A 218 -10.41 10.93 -8.34
C SER A 218 -9.93 11.01 -9.78
N ILE A 219 -10.55 11.89 -10.57
CA ILE A 219 -10.24 12.11 -11.98
C ILE A 219 -9.21 13.22 -12.11
N GLY A 220 -8.10 12.95 -12.79
CA GLY A 220 -7.06 13.92 -13.08
C GLY A 220 -7.48 14.94 -14.11
N GLN A 221 -6.94 16.14 -13.98
CA GLN A 221 -7.14 17.25 -14.90
C GLN A 221 -5.83 17.60 -15.62
N PRO A 222 -5.86 18.25 -16.78
CA PRO A 222 -4.66 18.73 -17.45
C PRO A 222 -3.79 19.57 -16.52
N GLY A 223 -2.52 19.17 -16.39
CA GLY A 223 -1.55 19.83 -15.50
C GLY A 223 -1.38 19.17 -14.13
N ASP A 224 -2.20 18.19 -13.78
CA ASP A 224 -1.95 17.39 -12.58
C ASP A 224 -0.68 16.53 -12.74
N PRO A 225 0.15 16.39 -11.69
CA PRO A 225 1.33 15.55 -11.76
C PRO A 225 0.93 14.06 -11.86
N GLU A 226 1.26 13.43 -13.00
CA GLU A 226 0.99 12.00 -13.22
C GLU A 226 2.14 11.09 -12.78
N ASN A 227 3.38 11.61 -12.78
CA ASN A 227 4.60 10.81 -12.62
C ASN A 227 5.38 11.16 -11.33
N ASP A 228 4.73 11.83 -10.39
CA ASP A 228 5.32 12.18 -9.09
C ASP A 228 4.39 11.73 -7.95
N PRO A 229 4.70 10.62 -7.26
CA PRO A 229 3.88 10.09 -6.18
C PRO A 229 4.07 10.86 -4.86
N THR A 230 4.95 11.86 -4.81
CA THR A 230 5.17 12.68 -3.61
C THR A 230 4.26 13.90 -3.57
N VAL A 231 3.63 14.25 -4.70
CA VAL A 231 2.76 15.42 -4.86
C VAL A 231 1.30 15.01 -4.88
N LEU A 232 0.50 15.61 -4.00
CA LEU A 232 -0.95 15.40 -3.98
C LEU A 232 -1.62 16.16 -5.13
N TRP A 233 -2.70 15.60 -5.66
CA TRP A 233 -3.60 16.35 -6.53
C TRP A 233 -4.42 17.36 -5.72
N PRO A 234 -4.91 18.43 -6.34
CA PRO A 234 -5.85 19.35 -5.72
C PRO A 234 -7.09 18.62 -5.16
N ALA A 235 -7.52 19.02 -3.97
CA ALA A 235 -8.60 18.34 -3.24
C ALA A 235 -10.00 18.49 -3.90
N ASP A 236 -10.14 19.40 -4.84
CA ASP A 236 -11.38 19.69 -5.58
C ASP A 236 -11.55 18.83 -6.84
N ARG A 237 -10.71 17.82 -7.05
CA ARG A 237 -10.88 16.91 -8.18
C ARG A 237 -12.17 16.11 -8.06
N GLU A 238 -12.87 15.98 -9.18
CA GLU A 238 -14.04 15.12 -9.26
C GLU A 238 -13.70 13.73 -8.74
N THR A 239 -14.53 13.25 -7.80
CA THR A 239 -14.31 11.96 -7.14
C THR A 239 -15.61 11.19 -7.10
N PHE A 240 -15.57 9.92 -7.47
CA PHE A 240 -16.73 9.03 -7.45
C PHE A 240 -16.41 7.71 -6.76
N LYS A 241 -17.44 7.01 -6.30
CA LYS A 241 -17.32 5.67 -5.75
C LYS A 241 -17.23 4.64 -6.88
N ALA A 242 -16.07 4.00 -7.00
CA ALA A 242 -15.81 2.98 -8.03
C ALA A 242 -16.20 1.56 -7.60
N GLY A 243 -16.35 1.30 -6.32
CA GLY A 243 -16.72 -0.03 -5.81
C GLY A 243 -16.67 -0.12 -4.30
N THR A 244 -16.96 -1.32 -3.80
CA THR A 244 -16.85 -1.65 -2.38
C THR A 244 -16.03 -2.92 -2.21
N LEU A 245 -14.97 -2.84 -1.41
CA LEU A 245 -14.23 -3.99 -0.90
C LEU A 245 -14.88 -4.47 0.39
N SER A 246 -15.20 -5.75 0.48
CA SER A 246 -15.72 -6.41 1.68
C SER A 246 -14.75 -7.52 2.12
N ILE A 247 -14.07 -7.34 3.23
CA ILE A 247 -13.23 -8.38 3.85
C ILE A 247 -14.07 -9.15 4.85
N THR A 248 -14.18 -10.47 4.63
CA THR A 248 -15.05 -11.36 5.39
C THR A 248 -14.30 -12.24 6.39
N ALA A 249 -12.99 -12.42 6.22
CA ALA A 249 -12.15 -13.19 7.12
C ALA A 249 -10.73 -12.64 7.15
N ALA A 250 -10.08 -12.69 8.30
CA ALA A 250 -8.67 -12.39 8.46
C ALA A 250 -7.99 -13.50 9.27
N LYS A 251 -6.70 -13.73 9.04
CA LYS A 251 -5.89 -14.76 9.71
C LYS A 251 -4.39 -14.42 9.62
N PRO A 252 -3.55 -15.04 10.50
CA PRO A 252 -2.10 -14.91 10.38
C PRO A 252 -1.60 -15.27 8.98
N GLN A 253 -0.57 -14.57 8.50
CA GLN A 253 -0.09 -14.74 7.12
C GLN A 253 0.59 -16.10 6.86
N LYS A 254 1.21 -16.71 7.89
CA LYS A 254 1.98 -17.93 7.72
C LYS A 254 1.09 -19.10 7.30
N GLY A 255 1.40 -19.69 6.14
CA GLY A 255 0.61 -20.77 5.54
C GLY A 255 -0.71 -20.31 4.92
N ALA A 256 -1.00 -19.02 4.88
CA ALA A 256 -2.25 -18.49 4.32
C ALA A 256 -2.11 -18.10 2.85
N GLU A 257 -3.23 -17.88 2.17
CA GLU A 257 -3.35 -17.66 0.72
C GLU A 257 -2.52 -16.46 0.22
N CYS A 258 -2.35 -15.43 1.04
CA CYS A 258 -1.58 -14.25 0.67
C CYS A 258 -0.05 -14.45 0.78
N GLU A 259 0.40 -15.49 1.47
CA GLU A 259 1.83 -15.70 1.71
C GLU A 259 2.62 -15.91 0.41
N PRO A 260 2.21 -16.79 -0.53
CA PRO A 260 2.95 -17.03 -1.76
C PRO A 260 2.85 -15.89 -2.79
N ILE A 261 1.89 -14.96 -2.65
CA ILE A 261 1.64 -13.94 -3.66
C ILE A 261 2.75 -12.89 -3.66
N ASN A 262 3.26 -12.56 -4.86
CA ASN A 262 4.07 -11.37 -5.11
C ASN A 262 3.14 -10.26 -5.60
N PHE A 263 2.69 -9.39 -4.70
CA PHE A 263 1.75 -8.30 -5.02
C PHE A 263 2.44 -7.21 -5.84
N ASP A 264 2.69 -7.48 -7.12
CA ASP A 264 3.31 -6.53 -8.04
C ASP A 264 2.28 -5.53 -8.58
N PRO A 265 2.44 -4.22 -8.36
CA PRO A 265 1.45 -3.22 -8.80
C PRO A 265 1.33 -3.08 -10.32
N LEU A 266 2.22 -3.68 -11.11
CA LEU A 266 2.13 -3.70 -12.57
C LEU A 266 1.43 -4.96 -13.12
N VAL A 267 0.95 -5.85 -12.26
CA VAL A 267 0.00 -6.90 -12.65
C VAL A 267 -1.39 -6.27 -12.75
N MET A 268 -1.77 -5.87 -13.94
CA MET A 268 -2.98 -5.07 -14.19
C MET A 268 -3.93 -5.77 -15.14
N ALA A 269 -5.25 -5.63 -14.83
CA ALA A 269 -6.32 -6.06 -15.72
C ALA A 269 -6.43 -5.14 -16.96
N ASP A 270 -6.98 -5.66 -18.05
CA ASP A 270 -7.37 -4.80 -19.17
C ASP A 270 -8.30 -3.67 -18.70
N GLY A 271 -8.20 -2.51 -19.31
CA GLY A 271 -8.92 -1.29 -18.89
C GLY A 271 -8.25 -0.51 -17.76
N ILE A 272 -7.11 -0.98 -17.21
CA ILE A 272 -6.29 -0.26 -16.24
C ILE A 272 -4.84 -0.31 -16.71
N ALA A 273 -4.17 0.85 -16.76
CA ALA A 273 -2.80 0.94 -17.23
C ALA A 273 -1.94 1.81 -16.30
N PRO A 274 -0.61 1.58 -16.26
CA PRO A 274 0.32 2.41 -15.49
C PRO A 274 0.58 3.74 -16.18
N THR A 275 1.10 4.70 -15.41
CA THR A 275 1.79 5.88 -15.94
C THR A 275 3.29 5.63 -16.07
N ASP A 276 4.01 6.63 -16.58
CA ASP A 276 5.48 6.61 -16.66
C ASP A 276 6.15 7.08 -15.34
N ASP A 277 5.42 7.00 -14.22
CA ASP A 277 5.96 7.27 -12.89
C ASP A 277 7.19 6.36 -12.64
N PRO A 278 8.39 6.94 -12.47
CA PRO A 278 9.62 6.14 -12.37
C PRO A 278 9.65 5.25 -11.12
N ILE A 279 8.94 5.62 -10.04
CA ILE A 279 8.79 4.78 -8.86
C ILE A 279 7.89 3.60 -9.17
N LEU A 280 6.72 3.82 -9.81
CA LEU A 280 5.80 2.75 -10.19
C LEU A 280 6.49 1.73 -11.09
N GLN A 281 7.19 2.21 -12.13
CA GLN A 281 7.91 1.36 -13.08
C GLN A 281 9.05 0.57 -12.42
N PHE A 282 9.76 1.18 -11.45
CA PHE A 282 10.85 0.51 -10.74
C PHE A 282 10.34 -0.57 -9.76
N ARG A 283 9.09 -0.50 -9.32
CA ARG A 283 8.55 -1.45 -8.31
C ARG A 283 8.54 -2.87 -8.83
N SER A 284 8.09 -3.13 -10.05
CA SER A 284 7.98 -4.51 -10.59
C SER A 284 9.31 -5.26 -10.59
N PRO A 285 10.41 -4.76 -11.18
CA PRO A 285 11.71 -5.44 -11.08
C PRO A 285 12.23 -5.58 -9.65
N ALA A 286 11.97 -4.60 -8.78
CA ALA A 286 12.37 -4.69 -7.37
C ALA A 286 11.60 -5.80 -6.63
N TYR A 287 10.31 -5.96 -6.90
CA TYR A 287 9.48 -7.03 -6.34
C TYR A 287 9.90 -8.41 -6.87
N ALA A 288 10.24 -8.52 -8.15
CA ALA A 288 10.73 -9.77 -8.73
C ALA A 288 12.04 -10.24 -8.07
N VAL A 289 13.00 -9.33 -7.86
CA VAL A 289 14.25 -9.62 -7.14
C VAL A 289 13.98 -10.04 -5.69
N SER A 290 13.13 -9.28 -4.97
CA SER A 290 12.77 -9.60 -3.58
C SER A 290 12.08 -10.95 -3.46
N PHE A 291 11.20 -11.28 -4.39
CA PHE A 291 10.47 -12.54 -4.44
C PHE A 291 11.40 -13.72 -4.72
N SER A 292 12.31 -13.58 -5.71
CA SER A 292 13.32 -14.59 -6.05
C SER A 292 14.22 -14.90 -4.85
N ARG A 293 14.69 -13.87 -4.15
CA ARG A 293 15.51 -14.04 -2.93
C ARG A 293 14.75 -14.79 -1.84
N ARG A 294 13.49 -14.39 -1.59
CA ARG A 294 12.61 -15.06 -0.61
C ARG A 294 12.47 -16.58 -0.91
N LEU A 295 12.35 -16.96 -2.18
CA LEU A 295 12.26 -18.36 -2.58
C LEU A 295 13.58 -19.10 -2.43
N GLY A 296 14.71 -18.43 -2.67
CA GLY A 296 16.05 -19.00 -2.56
C GLY A 296 16.55 -19.19 -1.12
N ASP A 297 15.91 -18.54 -0.14
CA ASP A 297 16.25 -18.65 1.29
C ASP A 297 15.64 -19.90 1.97
N LYS A 298 14.89 -20.72 1.26
CA LYS A 298 14.20 -21.91 1.78
C LYS A 298 15.10 -23.13 1.83
#